data_be9d643cb186b7b17e8eedea24d15df1
#
_entry.id   be9d643cb186b7b17e8eedea24d15df1
#
_cell.length_a   1.000
_cell.length_b   1.000
_cell.length_c   1.000
_cell.angle_alpha   90.00
_cell.angle_beta   90.00
_cell.angle_gamma   90.00
#
_symmetry.space_group_name_H-M   'P 1'
#
loop_
_entity.id
_entity.type
_entity.pdbx_description
1 polymer ?
#
loop_
_entity_poly.entity_id
_entity_poly.type
_entity_poly.pdbx_seq_one_letter_code
_entity_poly.pdbx_strand_id
1 'polypeptide(L)'
;MLLNASGCLDALTAPDVARSLDAFVTKTVTPLPREGNTPVRIAETDVGMLNSIGLANPGIDRFITRNLPQLGELGVPVWVSVGGFETDDYADICSRLDDHEEVSVIELNVSCPNVEAPAESAAEIVSASRLATRKPLWAKLSPAVPDIAEVARAAQAAGADGLSLVNTIRGLKLDSRTLRPVLGPGQGGLSGPALKPVALAAVATCYRATQMPIVGMGGVQTGLDALELIAAGAQHVALGTVLFADPDAPARVRAELHAAAAARGWNTYEDAYAIAHEETLSARATLDEGRASKPQKACSEPQT
;
A
#
# COMPACT_ATOMS: atom_id res chain seq x y z
N MET A 1 7.20 11.44 1.77
CA MET A 1 7.92 10.58 2.73
C MET A 1 8.28 9.26 2.09
N LEU A 2 9.43 8.68 2.51
CA LEU A 2 9.85 7.34 2.13
C LEU A 2 9.73 6.40 3.34
N LEU A 3 8.93 5.34 3.23
CA LEU A 3 8.64 4.37 4.29
C LEU A 3 9.08 2.96 3.88
N ASN A 4 8.99 1.99 4.81
CA ASN A 4 8.98 0.57 4.44
C ASN A 4 7.53 0.06 4.30
N ALA A 5 7.31 -0.91 3.44
CA ALA A 5 6.07 -1.69 3.44
C ALA A 5 6.02 -2.59 4.68
N SER A 6 4.84 -2.70 5.32
CA SER A 6 4.63 -3.51 6.53
C SER A 6 5.22 -4.92 6.38
N GLY A 7 6.05 -5.31 7.35
CA GLY A 7 6.66 -6.65 7.43
C GLY A 7 7.86 -6.90 6.51
N CYS A 8 8.35 -5.87 5.78
CA CYS A 8 9.54 -5.98 4.94
C CYS A 8 10.84 -5.53 5.65
N LEU A 9 10.75 -5.02 6.85
CA LEU A 9 11.87 -4.59 7.68
C LEU A 9 11.55 -4.92 9.14
N ASP A 10 12.52 -5.43 9.87
CA ASP A 10 12.48 -5.55 11.32
C ASP A 10 13.44 -4.50 11.93
N ALA A 11 12.86 -3.43 12.47
CA ALA A 11 13.63 -2.33 13.02
C ALA A 11 14.40 -2.67 14.30
N LEU A 12 14.03 -3.73 15.00
CA LEU A 12 14.76 -4.18 16.19
C LEU A 12 16.06 -4.90 15.84
N THR A 13 16.13 -5.53 14.66
CA THR A 13 17.34 -6.20 14.16
C THR A 13 18.14 -5.33 13.20
N ALA A 14 17.50 -4.36 12.54
CA ALA A 14 18.13 -3.44 11.60
C ALA A 14 17.70 -1.97 11.86
N PRO A 15 18.02 -1.41 13.05
CA PRO A 15 17.56 -0.08 13.46
C PRO A 15 18.10 1.04 12.56
N ASP A 16 19.32 0.90 12.03
CA ASP A 16 19.91 1.93 11.18
C ASP A 16 19.20 2.06 9.84
N VAL A 17 18.72 0.94 9.28
CA VAL A 17 17.87 0.96 8.08
C VAL A 17 16.54 1.64 8.38
N ALA A 18 15.92 1.34 9.53
CA ALA A 18 14.67 1.99 9.94
C ALA A 18 14.84 3.50 10.13
N ARG A 19 15.96 3.95 10.74
CA ARG A 19 16.30 5.38 10.93
C ARG A 19 16.57 6.14 9.63
N SER A 20 16.91 5.45 8.55
CA SER A 20 17.10 6.05 7.23
C SER A 20 15.80 6.35 6.48
N LEU A 21 14.67 5.88 7.00
CA LEU A 21 13.33 6.16 6.51
C LEU A 21 12.74 7.43 7.16
N ASP A 22 11.71 8.01 6.54
CA ASP A 22 10.98 9.15 7.11
C ASP A 22 9.91 8.71 8.11
N ALA A 23 9.46 7.46 8.03
CA ALA A 23 8.61 6.77 9.00
C ALA A 23 8.80 5.26 8.87
N PHE A 24 8.63 4.53 9.97
CA PHE A 24 8.74 3.08 10.02
C PHE A 24 7.35 2.43 10.18
N VAL A 25 7.01 1.46 9.32
CA VAL A 25 5.77 0.69 9.40
C VAL A 25 6.07 -0.71 9.98
N THR A 26 5.41 -1.06 11.07
CA THR A 26 5.65 -2.33 11.76
C THR A 26 5.14 -3.53 10.96
N LYS A 27 5.59 -4.72 11.33
CA LYS A 27 4.88 -5.96 10.96
C LYS A 27 3.46 -5.91 11.50
N THR A 28 2.48 -6.38 10.69
CA THR A 28 1.08 -6.47 11.10
C THR A 28 0.93 -7.22 12.42
N VAL A 29 0.28 -6.58 13.39
CA VAL A 29 -0.04 -7.11 14.72
C VAL A 29 -1.48 -7.58 14.73
N THR A 30 -1.73 -8.74 15.36
CA THR A 30 -3.07 -9.32 15.57
C THR A 30 -3.40 -9.39 17.07
N PRO A 31 -4.68 -9.58 17.47
CA PRO A 31 -5.04 -9.66 18.89
C PRO A 31 -4.22 -10.71 19.63
N LEU A 32 -4.17 -11.91 19.08
CA LEU A 32 -3.41 -13.04 19.65
C LEU A 32 -2.10 -13.28 18.90
N PRO A 33 -1.07 -13.85 19.55
CA PRO A 33 0.17 -14.23 18.89
C PRO A 33 -0.07 -15.30 17.82
N ARG A 34 0.71 -15.23 16.74
CA ARG A 34 0.64 -16.17 15.62
C ARG A 34 2.03 -16.67 15.25
N GLU A 35 2.15 -17.97 15.09
CA GLU A 35 3.39 -18.60 14.61
C GLU A 35 3.58 -18.41 13.10
N GLY A 36 2.47 -18.16 12.36
CA GLY A 36 2.43 -18.07 10.91
C GLY A 36 2.30 -19.41 10.21
N ASN A 37 2.50 -19.41 8.89
CA ASN A 37 2.34 -20.59 8.06
C ASN A 37 3.50 -21.59 8.20
N THR A 38 3.25 -22.83 7.79
CA THR A 38 4.30 -23.87 7.66
C THR A 38 5.37 -23.42 6.66
N PRO A 39 6.67 -23.61 6.93
CA PRO A 39 7.74 -23.40 5.96
C PRO A 39 7.59 -24.30 4.71
N VAL A 40 8.08 -23.90 3.57
CA VAL A 40 8.83 -22.69 3.18
C VAL A 40 7.89 -21.49 3.06
N ARG A 41 8.30 -20.33 3.60
CA ARG A 41 7.45 -19.12 3.65
C ARG A 41 7.80 -18.06 2.62
N ILE A 42 8.98 -18.15 2.00
CA ILE A 42 9.50 -17.20 1.02
C ILE A 42 10.13 -17.97 -0.12
N ALA A 43 9.87 -17.54 -1.34
CA ALA A 43 10.50 -18.07 -2.55
C ALA A 43 10.77 -16.95 -3.56
N GLU A 44 12.02 -16.84 -4.02
CA GLU A 44 12.38 -15.94 -5.10
C GLU A 44 11.78 -16.41 -6.43
N THR A 45 11.48 -15.47 -7.31
CA THR A 45 11.08 -15.69 -8.70
C THR A 45 11.95 -14.84 -9.62
N ASP A 46 11.92 -15.09 -10.91
CA ASP A 46 12.70 -14.33 -11.90
C ASP A 46 12.38 -12.83 -11.91
N VAL A 47 11.19 -12.45 -11.41
CA VAL A 47 10.66 -11.08 -11.49
C VAL A 47 10.19 -10.53 -10.13
N GLY A 48 10.59 -11.17 -9.04
CA GLY A 48 10.20 -10.74 -7.69
C GLY A 48 10.28 -11.86 -6.65
N MET A 49 9.36 -11.84 -5.70
CA MET A 49 9.34 -12.75 -4.57
C MET A 49 7.92 -13.17 -4.23
N LEU A 50 7.73 -14.42 -3.90
CA LEU A 50 6.51 -14.94 -3.28
C LEU A 50 6.70 -15.07 -1.78
N ASN A 51 5.72 -14.64 -1.00
CA ASN A 51 5.71 -14.85 0.44
C ASN A 51 4.38 -15.46 0.93
N SER A 52 4.46 -16.29 1.95
CA SER A 52 3.32 -16.85 2.66
C SER A 52 3.64 -16.92 4.15
N ILE A 53 3.66 -15.75 4.80
CA ILE A 53 4.10 -15.60 6.20
C ILE A 53 3.02 -16.07 7.18
N GLY A 54 1.73 -15.85 6.87
CA GLY A 54 0.61 -16.23 7.73
C GLY A 54 0.45 -15.33 8.96
N LEU A 55 0.79 -14.04 8.83
CA LEU A 55 0.70 -13.04 9.89
C LEU A 55 1.48 -13.41 11.16
N ALA A 56 2.65 -14.05 11.03
CA ALA A 56 3.51 -14.34 12.19
C ALA A 56 3.82 -13.04 12.94
N ASN A 57 3.42 -12.97 14.23
CA ASN A 57 3.58 -11.79 15.07
C ASN A 57 3.39 -12.14 16.57
N PRO A 58 3.87 -11.29 17.51
CA PRO A 58 3.82 -11.61 18.94
C PRO A 58 2.44 -11.43 19.61
N GLY A 59 1.43 -10.93 18.90
CA GLY A 59 0.16 -10.46 19.47
C GLY A 59 0.28 -9.08 20.11
N ILE A 60 -0.87 -8.41 20.30
CA ILE A 60 -0.90 -7.03 20.76
C ILE A 60 -0.34 -6.84 22.19
N ASP A 61 -0.56 -7.76 23.10
CA ASP A 61 -0.07 -7.66 24.48
C ASP A 61 1.45 -7.56 24.55
N ARG A 62 2.13 -8.49 23.87
CA ARG A 62 3.58 -8.50 23.82
C ARG A 62 4.13 -7.37 22.96
N PHE A 63 3.41 -6.99 21.91
CA PHE A 63 3.80 -5.86 21.07
C PHE A 63 3.87 -4.56 21.91
N ILE A 64 2.80 -4.23 22.63
CA ILE A 64 2.73 -3.02 23.46
C ILE A 64 3.78 -3.05 24.58
N THR A 65 3.93 -4.19 25.25
CA THR A 65 4.79 -4.25 26.44
C THR A 65 6.28 -4.40 26.13
N ARG A 66 6.64 -4.93 24.95
CA ARG A 66 8.04 -5.24 24.63
C ARG A 66 8.58 -4.58 23.38
N ASN A 67 7.78 -4.55 22.30
CA ASN A 67 8.28 -4.04 21.02
C ASN A 67 8.09 -2.53 20.90
N LEU A 68 6.89 -2.04 21.23
CA LEU A 68 6.54 -0.63 21.02
C LEU A 68 7.47 0.36 21.75
N PRO A 69 7.86 0.15 23.02
CA PRO A 69 8.82 1.04 23.69
C PRO A 69 10.16 1.14 22.96
N GLN A 70 10.68 0.01 22.45
CA GLN A 70 11.94 -0.01 21.71
C GLN A 70 11.80 0.68 20.34
N LEU A 71 10.64 0.54 19.70
CA LEU A 71 10.35 1.23 18.43
C LEU A 71 10.22 2.74 18.62
N GLY A 72 9.71 3.21 19.76
CA GLY A 72 9.67 4.63 20.12
C GLY A 72 11.06 5.26 20.21
N GLU A 73 12.10 4.49 20.50
CA GLU A 73 13.49 4.96 20.57
C GLU A 73 14.16 5.11 19.17
N LEU A 74 13.49 4.73 18.09
CA LEU A 74 14.05 4.83 16.73
C LEU A 74 14.32 6.29 16.31
N GLY A 75 13.56 7.25 16.84
CA GLY A 75 13.65 8.66 16.44
C GLY A 75 12.99 9.00 15.12
N VAL A 76 12.18 8.08 14.58
CA VAL A 76 11.30 8.28 13.41
C VAL A 76 9.86 7.92 13.77
N PRO A 77 8.84 8.54 13.14
CA PRO A 77 7.45 8.20 13.36
C PRO A 77 7.18 6.71 13.17
N VAL A 78 6.47 6.08 14.11
CA VAL A 78 6.11 4.66 14.03
C VAL A 78 4.66 4.52 13.59
N TRP A 79 4.45 3.84 12.48
CA TRP A 79 3.14 3.41 11.99
C TRP A 79 2.92 1.96 12.41
N VAL A 80 1.82 1.69 13.07
CA VAL A 80 1.51 0.32 13.50
C VAL A 80 0.53 -0.32 12.52
N SER A 81 0.99 -1.36 11.82
CA SER A 81 0.12 -2.17 10.96
C SER A 81 -0.69 -3.14 11.80
N VAL A 82 -2.01 -3.12 11.62
CA VAL A 82 -3.01 -3.89 12.38
C VAL A 82 -3.75 -4.83 11.45
N GLY A 83 -4.02 -6.04 11.92
CA GLY A 83 -4.80 -7.02 11.20
C GLY A 83 -5.63 -7.89 12.15
N GLY A 84 -6.75 -8.38 11.65
CA GLY A 84 -7.69 -9.23 12.38
C GLY A 84 -8.37 -10.22 11.46
N PHE A 85 -9.28 -11.00 12.02
CA PHE A 85 -10.12 -11.96 11.31
C PHE A 85 -11.58 -11.56 11.36
N GLU A 86 -11.95 -10.80 12.40
CA GLU A 86 -13.27 -10.21 12.61
C GLU A 86 -13.11 -8.68 12.74
N THR A 87 -14.18 -7.95 12.49
CA THR A 87 -14.20 -6.47 12.59
C THR A 87 -13.80 -5.99 13.99
N ASP A 88 -14.25 -6.70 15.04
CA ASP A 88 -13.97 -6.38 16.45
C ASP A 88 -12.48 -6.51 16.79
N ASP A 89 -11.74 -7.39 16.12
CA ASP A 89 -10.29 -7.53 16.29
C ASP A 89 -9.54 -6.22 16.00
N TYR A 90 -9.96 -5.53 14.93
CA TYR A 90 -9.35 -4.26 14.53
C TYR A 90 -9.70 -3.14 15.51
N ALA A 91 -10.95 -3.07 15.96
CA ALA A 91 -11.41 -2.08 16.92
C ALA A 91 -10.71 -2.23 18.29
N ASP A 92 -10.57 -3.48 18.79
CA ASP A 92 -9.86 -3.77 20.03
C ASP A 92 -8.40 -3.28 19.96
N ILE A 93 -7.67 -3.66 18.91
CA ILE A 93 -6.26 -3.25 18.76
C ILE A 93 -6.16 -1.72 18.63
N CYS A 94 -7.02 -1.08 17.84
CA CYS A 94 -7.04 0.37 17.67
C CYS A 94 -7.26 1.10 18.99
N SER A 95 -8.23 0.64 19.80
CA SER A 95 -8.50 1.18 21.13
C SER A 95 -7.30 1.07 22.06
N ARG A 96 -6.62 -0.07 22.03
CA ARG A 96 -5.44 -0.32 22.86
C ARG A 96 -4.21 0.49 22.45
N LEU A 97 -4.12 0.89 21.17
CA LEU A 97 -3.03 1.73 20.65
C LEU A 97 -3.32 3.23 20.79
N ASP A 98 -4.55 3.64 21.08
CA ASP A 98 -4.97 5.06 21.02
C ASP A 98 -4.15 5.96 21.95
N ASP A 99 -3.90 5.53 23.19
CA ASP A 99 -3.19 6.33 24.21
C ASP A 99 -1.64 6.18 24.13
N HIS A 100 -1.10 5.39 23.19
CA HIS A 100 0.35 5.23 23.04
C HIS A 100 0.95 6.34 22.17
N GLU A 101 1.73 7.23 22.77
CA GLU A 101 2.37 8.38 22.08
C GLU A 101 3.38 7.94 21.00
N GLU A 102 3.98 6.76 21.15
CA GLU A 102 4.91 6.17 20.18
C GLU A 102 4.22 5.86 18.83
N VAL A 103 2.90 5.66 18.85
CA VAL A 103 2.12 5.35 17.65
C VAL A 103 1.68 6.62 16.95
N SER A 104 2.27 6.91 15.80
CA SER A 104 1.92 8.09 14.99
C SER A 104 0.72 7.85 14.07
N VAL A 105 0.58 6.64 13.53
CA VAL A 105 -0.47 6.26 12.57
C VAL A 105 -0.81 4.78 12.76
N ILE A 106 -2.05 4.41 12.51
CA ILE A 106 -2.48 3.00 12.42
C ILE A 106 -2.77 2.66 10.95
N GLU A 107 -2.06 1.65 10.40
CA GLU A 107 -2.33 1.08 9.08
C GLU A 107 -3.20 -0.16 9.23
N LEU A 108 -4.46 -0.10 8.80
CA LEU A 108 -5.38 -1.23 8.79
C LEU A 108 -5.10 -2.13 7.58
N ASN A 109 -4.67 -3.36 7.80
CA ASN A 109 -4.46 -4.34 6.73
C ASN A 109 -5.80 -5.01 6.38
N VAL A 110 -6.61 -4.34 5.55
CA VAL A 110 -7.97 -4.79 5.14
C VAL A 110 -7.94 -5.71 3.92
N SER A 111 -6.81 -6.32 3.61
CA SER A 111 -6.65 -7.23 2.49
C SER A 111 -6.99 -8.69 2.87
N CYS A 112 -8.20 -8.94 3.36
CA CYS A 112 -8.65 -10.31 3.63
C CYS A 112 -8.91 -11.04 2.29
N PRO A 113 -8.21 -12.16 1.97
CA PRO A 113 -8.23 -12.75 0.63
C PRO A 113 -9.53 -13.52 0.31
N ASN A 114 -10.45 -13.66 1.24
CA ASN A 114 -11.64 -14.53 1.11
C ASN A 114 -12.96 -13.78 1.37
N VAL A 115 -13.02 -12.47 1.08
CA VAL A 115 -14.22 -11.67 1.31
C VAL A 115 -15.03 -11.56 0.02
N GLU A 116 -16.31 -11.95 0.06
CA GLU A 116 -17.23 -11.87 -1.08
C GLU A 116 -17.59 -10.41 -1.45
N ALA A 117 -17.61 -9.51 -0.44
CA ALA A 117 -17.91 -8.08 -0.59
C ALA A 117 -16.77 -7.19 -0.03
N PRO A 118 -15.67 -6.98 -0.80
CA PRO A 118 -14.49 -6.28 -0.29
C PRO A 118 -14.74 -4.83 0.15
N ALA A 119 -15.66 -4.12 -0.49
CA ALA A 119 -15.97 -2.72 -0.15
C ALA A 119 -16.72 -2.61 1.18
N GLU A 120 -17.73 -3.46 1.39
CA GLU A 120 -18.50 -3.51 2.65
C GLU A 120 -17.60 -3.92 3.81
N SER A 121 -16.80 -4.97 3.65
CA SER A 121 -15.85 -5.40 4.68
C SER A 121 -14.82 -4.33 5.02
N ALA A 122 -14.29 -3.60 4.04
CA ALA A 122 -13.37 -2.50 4.28
C ALA A 122 -14.06 -1.35 5.04
N ALA A 123 -15.30 -1.01 4.68
CA ALA A 123 -16.08 0.01 5.37
C ALA A 123 -16.37 -0.36 6.82
N GLU A 124 -16.78 -1.60 7.09
CA GLU A 124 -17.07 -2.09 8.44
C GLU A 124 -15.82 -2.02 9.34
N ILE A 125 -14.68 -2.54 8.86
CA ILE A 125 -13.42 -2.52 9.60
C ILE A 125 -12.97 -1.09 9.88
N VAL A 126 -12.98 -0.21 8.87
CA VAL A 126 -12.55 1.19 9.04
C VAL A 126 -13.49 1.92 9.99
N SER A 127 -14.80 1.76 9.85
CA SER A 127 -15.79 2.41 10.72
C SER A 127 -15.65 1.98 12.19
N ALA A 128 -15.53 0.69 12.46
CA ALA A 128 -15.32 0.18 13.80
C ALA A 128 -13.99 0.67 14.41
N SER A 129 -12.91 0.65 13.60
CA SER A 129 -11.61 1.18 14.02
C SER A 129 -11.67 2.68 14.29
N ARG A 130 -12.39 3.46 13.45
CA ARG A 130 -12.53 4.92 13.64
C ARG A 130 -13.25 5.28 14.94
N LEU A 131 -14.22 4.49 15.35
CA LEU A 131 -14.91 4.69 16.64
C LEU A 131 -14.00 4.35 17.83
N ALA A 132 -13.00 3.52 17.65
CA ALA A 132 -12.12 3.02 18.70
C ALA A 132 -10.84 3.85 18.89
N THR A 133 -10.47 4.74 17.96
CA THR A 133 -9.23 5.52 18.05
C THR A 133 -9.35 6.92 17.45
N ARG A 134 -8.58 7.87 17.98
CA ARG A 134 -8.42 9.22 17.43
C ARG A 134 -7.19 9.35 16.52
N LYS A 135 -6.33 8.33 16.48
CA LYS A 135 -5.12 8.32 15.66
C LYS A 135 -5.46 8.32 14.17
N PRO A 136 -4.59 8.87 13.31
CA PRO A 136 -4.76 8.74 11.87
C PRO A 136 -4.86 7.28 11.44
N LEU A 137 -5.87 6.96 10.62
CA LEU A 137 -6.16 5.62 10.11
C LEU A 137 -5.88 5.55 8.60
N TRP A 138 -5.03 4.62 8.20
CA TRP A 138 -4.72 4.34 6.81
C TRP A 138 -5.20 2.95 6.43
N ALA A 139 -5.99 2.85 5.35
CA ALA A 139 -6.48 1.56 4.87
C ALA A 139 -5.53 0.99 3.81
N LYS A 140 -4.94 -0.19 4.09
CA LYS A 140 -4.09 -0.90 3.13
C LYS A 140 -4.91 -1.87 2.32
N LEU A 141 -5.03 -1.58 1.00
CA LEU A 141 -5.90 -2.30 0.09
C LEU A 141 -5.15 -3.33 -0.75
N SER A 142 -5.88 -4.38 -1.11
CA SER A 142 -5.42 -5.38 -2.08
C SER A 142 -5.81 -4.96 -3.50
N PRO A 143 -4.92 -5.10 -4.50
CA PRO A 143 -5.29 -4.89 -5.89
C PRO A 143 -6.08 -6.08 -6.48
N ALA A 144 -6.21 -7.18 -5.74
CA ALA A 144 -6.92 -8.39 -6.17
C ALA A 144 -8.41 -8.32 -5.83
N VAL A 145 -9.06 -7.21 -6.20
CA VAL A 145 -10.50 -6.96 -6.03
C VAL A 145 -11.10 -6.56 -7.37
N PRO A 146 -12.41 -6.75 -7.60
CA PRO A 146 -13.05 -6.37 -8.86
C PRO A 146 -12.96 -4.88 -9.18
N ASP A 147 -13.18 -4.01 -8.19
CA ASP A 147 -13.05 -2.55 -8.31
C ASP A 147 -12.37 -1.96 -7.06
N ILE A 148 -11.10 -1.61 -7.20
CA ILE A 148 -10.34 -1.01 -6.10
C ILE A 148 -10.81 0.43 -5.80
N ALA A 149 -11.40 1.14 -6.77
CA ALA A 149 -11.95 2.47 -6.54
C ALA A 149 -13.18 2.43 -5.65
N GLU A 150 -14.02 1.42 -5.78
CA GLU A 150 -15.16 1.19 -4.90
C GLU A 150 -14.70 0.95 -3.46
N VAL A 151 -13.71 0.07 -3.26
CA VAL A 151 -13.15 -0.20 -1.93
C VAL A 151 -12.50 1.05 -1.33
N ALA A 152 -11.81 1.85 -2.13
CA ALA A 152 -11.19 3.11 -1.69
C ALA A 152 -12.25 4.14 -1.24
N ARG A 153 -13.33 4.31 -2.02
CA ARG A 153 -14.46 5.20 -1.65
C ARG A 153 -15.16 4.72 -0.38
N ALA A 154 -15.34 3.41 -0.23
CA ALA A 154 -15.93 2.82 0.97
C ALA A 154 -15.07 3.07 2.21
N ALA A 155 -13.76 2.89 2.12
CA ALA A 155 -12.82 3.20 3.20
C ALA A 155 -12.83 4.71 3.56
N GLN A 156 -12.86 5.60 2.55
CA GLN A 156 -12.98 7.05 2.76
C GLN A 156 -14.27 7.42 3.49
N ALA A 157 -15.40 6.93 3.03
CA ALA A 157 -16.70 7.19 3.62
C ALA A 157 -16.80 6.67 5.08
N ALA A 158 -16.09 5.60 5.40
CA ALA A 158 -16.01 5.01 6.73
C ALA A 158 -15.04 5.73 7.69
N GLY A 159 -14.26 6.74 7.21
CA GLY A 159 -13.41 7.58 8.05
C GLY A 159 -11.93 7.22 8.02
N ALA A 160 -11.44 6.57 6.96
CA ALA A 160 -9.99 6.47 6.72
C ALA A 160 -9.42 7.86 6.36
N ASP A 161 -8.22 8.17 6.87
CA ASP A 161 -7.49 9.42 6.60
C ASP A 161 -6.57 9.29 5.38
N GLY A 162 -6.24 8.06 4.96
CA GLY A 162 -5.38 7.79 3.82
C GLY A 162 -5.44 6.33 3.37
N LEU A 163 -4.77 6.05 2.25
CA LEU A 163 -4.70 4.72 1.63
C LEU A 163 -3.26 4.24 1.50
N SER A 164 -3.00 2.96 1.76
CA SER A 164 -1.75 2.27 1.43
C SER A 164 -2.00 1.32 0.26
N LEU A 165 -1.38 1.57 -0.88
CA LEU A 165 -1.59 0.87 -2.14
C LEU A 165 -0.25 0.41 -2.74
N VAL A 166 -0.03 -0.90 -2.92
CA VAL A 166 -0.97 -2.00 -2.83
C VAL A 166 -0.39 -3.14 -1.97
N ASN A 167 -1.26 -4.05 -1.51
CA ASN A 167 -0.80 -5.34 -0.99
C ASN A 167 -0.36 -6.26 -2.16
N THR A 168 0.22 -7.40 -1.83
CA THR A 168 0.66 -8.42 -2.80
C THR A 168 -0.51 -9.04 -3.57
N ILE A 169 -0.24 -9.60 -4.76
CA ILE A 169 -1.20 -10.38 -5.54
C ILE A 169 -0.92 -11.89 -5.39
N ARG A 170 -1.95 -12.71 -5.53
CA ARG A 170 -1.80 -14.17 -5.40
C ARG A 170 -0.95 -14.76 -6.52
N GLY A 171 0.02 -15.60 -6.14
CA GLY A 171 0.91 -16.29 -7.07
C GLY A 171 1.26 -17.70 -6.61
N LEU A 172 1.81 -18.49 -7.54
CA LEU A 172 2.29 -19.85 -7.32
C LEU A 172 3.66 -20.01 -7.98
N LYS A 173 4.59 -20.66 -7.27
CA LYS A 173 5.86 -21.16 -7.84
C LYS A 173 5.93 -22.66 -7.67
N LEU A 174 6.28 -23.34 -8.75
CA LEU A 174 6.56 -24.77 -8.73
C LEU A 174 8.09 -25.00 -8.74
N ASP A 175 8.51 -26.00 -7.99
CA ASP A 175 9.87 -26.55 -8.12
C ASP A 175 10.06 -27.16 -9.50
N SER A 176 11.09 -26.77 -10.22
CA SER A 176 11.28 -27.16 -11.61
C SER A 176 11.51 -28.66 -11.83
N ARG A 177 11.97 -29.38 -10.81
CA ARG A 177 12.26 -30.81 -10.87
C ARG A 177 11.06 -31.66 -10.46
N THR A 178 10.35 -31.25 -9.40
CA THR A 178 9.27 -32.05 -8.83
C THR A 178 7.89 -31.63 -9.28
N LEU A 179 7.77 -30.43 -9.89
CA LEU A 179 6.52 -29.75 -10.27
C LEU A 179 5.54 -29.56 -9.10
N ARG A 180 6.06 -29.59 -7.85
CA ARG A 180 5.27 -29.33 -6.66
C ARG A 180 5.40 -27.87 -6.22
N PRO A 181 4.40 -27.31 -5.51
CA PRO A 181 4.51 -25.99 -4.91
C PRO A 181 5.74 -25.86 -4.03
N VAL A 182 6.45 -24.73 -4.15
CA VAL A 182 7.64 -24.44 -3.33
C VAL A 182 7.26 -23.95 -1.95
N LEU A 183 6.20 -23.14 -1.83
CA LEU A 183 5.74 -22.63 -0.54
C LEU A 183 4.95 -23.68 0.23
N GLY A 184 5.09 -23.73 1.56
CA GLY A 184 4.42 -24.68 2.42
C GLY A 184 2.88 -24.71 2.24
N PRO A 185 2.17 -23.57 2.22
CA PRO A 185 0.74 -23.51 1.92
C PRO A 185 0.38 -23.63 0.42
N GLY A 186 1.35 -23.80 -0.46
CA GLY A 186 1.17 -23.88 -1.90
C GLY A 186 1.27 -22.51 -2.58
N GLN A 187 0.38 -21.59 -2.28
CA GLN A 187 0.33 -20.25 -2.85
C GLN A 187 0.84 -19.18 -1.87
N GLY A 188 1.20 -18.01 -2.42
CA GLY A 188 1.64 -16.85 -1.64
C GLY A 188 1.34 -15.52 -2.34
N GLY A 189 1.73 -14.43 -1.70
CA GLY A 189 1.66 -13.09 -2.25
C GLY A 189 2.89 -12.78 -3.10
N LEU A 190 2.70 -12.42 -4.36
CA LEU A 190 3.74 -11.94 -5.26
C LEU A 190 4.02 -10.45 -4.99
N SER A 191 5.30 -10.13 -4.83
CA SER A 191 5.85 -8.78 -4.69
C SER A 191 7.09 -8.62 -5.56
N GLY A 192 7.68 -7.42 -5.56
CA GLY A 192 8.85 -7.10 -6.38
C GLY A 192 8.48 -6.44 -7.71
N PRO A 193 9.42 -6.32 -8.68
CA PRO A 193 9.25 -5.52 -9.89
C PRO A 193 8.02 -5.84 -10.72
N ALA A 194 7.61 -7.11 -10.77
CA ALA A 194 6.40 -7.53 -11.49
C ALA A 194 5.11 -6.87 -10.98
N LEU A 195 5.08 -6.41 -9.73
CA LEU A 195 3.92 -5.77 -9.13
C LEU A 195 3.79 -4.28 -9.52
N LYS A 196 4.86 -3.62 -10.00
CA LYS A 196 4.87 -2.17 -10.25
C LYS A 196 3.74 -1.69 -11.18
N PRO A 197 3.47 -2.29 -12.35
CA PRO A 197 2.39 -1.82 -13.22
C PRO A 197 1.01 -1.89 -12.56
N VAL A 198 0.79 -2.90 -11.71
CA VAL A 198 -0.47 -3.08 -10.96
C VAL A 198 -0.58 -2.00 -9.88
N ALA A 199 0.52 -1.71 -9.17
CA ALA A 199 0.56 -0.66 -8.15
C ALA A 199 0.30 0.73 -8.74
N LEU A 200 0.94 1.06 -9.87
CA LEU A 200 0.72 2.33 -10.59
C LEU A 200 -0.74 2.49 -11.01
N ALA A 201 -1.34 1.45 -11.59
CA ALA A 201 -2.75 1.48 -12.00
C ALA A 201 -3.69 1.66 -10.80
N ALA A 202 -3.43 0.97 -9.70
CA ALA A 202 -4.22 1.08 -8.46
C ALA A 202 -4.12 2.47 -7.83
N VAL A 203 -2.90 3.03 -7.71
CA VAL A 203 -2.66 4.38 -7.19
C VAL A 203 -3.39 5.41 -8.04
N ALA A 204 -3.21 5.38 -9.36
CA ALA A 204 -3.88 6.31 -10.27
C ALA A 204 -5.41 6.22 -10.21
N THR A 205 -5.94 5.01 -10.08
CA THR A 205 -7.39 4.76 -9.98
C THR A 205 -7.96 5.29 -8.66
N CYS A 206 -7.33 4.97 -7.52
CA CYS A 206 -7.77 5.43 -6.21
C CYS A 206 -7.59 6.94 -6.03
N TYR A 207 -6.50 7.52 -6.57
CA TYR A 207 -6.32 8.97 -6.58
C TYR A 207 -7.48 9.69 -7.29
N ARG A 208 -7.84 9.26 -8.50
CA ARG A 208 -8.99 9.83 -9.22
C ARG A 208 -10.33 9.66 -8.49
N ALA A 209 -10.47 8.55 -7.77
CA ALA A 209 -11.73 8.20 -7.10
C ALA A 209 -11.95 8.96 -5.79
N THR A 210 -10.90 9.29 -5.04
CA THR A 210 -11.01 9.75 -3.64
C THR A 210 -10.27 11.04 -3.35
N GLN A 211 -9.20 11.37 -4.08
CA GLN A 211 -8.26 12.47 -3.77
C GLN A 211 -7.63 12.36 -2.36
N MET A 212 -7.69 11.18 -1.74
CA MET A 212 -7.08 10.95 -0.42
C MET A 212 -5.56 10.93 -0.50
N PRO A 213 -4.85 11.19 0.61
CA PRO A 213 -3.43 10.89 0.73
C PRO A 213 -3.16 9.39 0.47
N ILE A 214 -2.12 9.09 -0.33
CA ILE A 214 -1.76 7.71 -0.70
C ILE A 214 -0.29 7.44 -0.37
N VAL A 215 -0.02 6.30 0.29
CA VAL A 215 1.29 5.64 0.28
C VAL A 215 1.31 4.65 -0.88
N GLY A 216 2.07 4.96 -1.94
CA GLY A 216 2.28 4.06 -3.07
C GLY A 216 3.35 3.02 -2.76
N MET A 217 3.08 1.75 -3.02
CA MET A 217 4.04 0.65 -2.85
C MET A 217 3.78 -0.48 -3.82
N GLY A 218 4.83 -1.21 -4.16
CA GLY A 218 4.79 -2.35 -5.07
C GLY A 218 5.78 -2.18 -6.22
N GLY A 219 6.86 -2.94 -6.18
CA GLY A 219 7.86 -3.01 -7.22
C GLY A 219 8.88 -1.87 -7.27
N VAL A 220 8.92 -1.01 -6.26
CA VAL A 220 9.91 0.08 -6.16
C VAL A 220 11.30 -0.52 -5.94
N GLN A 221 12.21 -0.26 -6.87
CA GLN A 221 13.63 -0.61 -6.79
C GLN A 221 14.54 0.62 -6.92
N THR A 222 14.10 1.64 -7.64
CA THR A 222 14.86 2.83 -7.98
C THR A 222 14.12 4.12 -7.62
N GLY A 223 14.81 5.25 -7.62
CA GLY A 223 14.17 6.56 -7.46
C GLY A 223 13.19 6.90 -8.59
N LEU A 224 13.41 6.38 -9.79
CA LEU A 224 12.45 6.53 -10.89
C LEU A 224 11.14 5.79 -10.61
N ASP A 225 11.20 4.57 -10.07
CA ASP A 225 9.98 3.83 -9.69
C ASP A 225 9.18 4.59 -8.62
N ALA A 226 9.87 5.21 -7.66
CA ALA A 226 9.25 6.06 -6.65
C ALA A 226 8.59 7.30 -7.29
N LEU A 227 9.29 7.95 -8.22
CA LEU A 227 8.79 9.13 -8.94
C LEU A 227 7.55 8.80 -9.78
N GLU A 228 7.49 7.63 -10.40
CA GLU A 228 6.33 7.16 -11.16
C GLU A 228 5.09 6.98 -10.26
N LEU A 229 5.25 6.46 -9.04
CA LEU A 229 4.14 6.37 -8.07
C LEU A 229 3.67 7.77 -7.63
N ILE A 230 4.60 8.72 -7.43
CA ILE A 230 4.25 10.11 -7.11
C ILE A 230 3.49 10.74 -8.28
N ALA A 231 3.96 10.54 -9.50
CA ALA A 231 3.27 11.00 -10.69
C ALA A 231 1.86 10.41 -10.86
N ALA A 232 1.66 9.17 -10.42
CA ALA A 232 0.35 8.52 -10.39
C ALA A 232 -0.58 9.01 -9.27
N GLY A 233 -0.12 9.84 -8.33
CA GLY A 233 -0.89 10.44 -7.25
C GLY A 233 -0.55 9.98 -5.84
N ALA A 234 0.56 9.26 -5.64
CA ALA A 234 1.04 8.93 -4.30
C ALA A 234 1.76 10.12 -3.68
N GLN A 235 1.40 10.52 -2.44
CA GLN A 235 2.13 11.53 -1.67
C GLN A 235 3.34 10.93 -0.95
N HIS A 236 3.30 9.65 -0.67
CA HIS A 236 4.33 8.92 0.03
C HIS A 236 4.64 7.63 -0.71
N VAL A 237 5.85 7.10 -0.55
CA VAL A 237 6.29 5.85 -1.20
C VAL A 237 6.84 4.89 -0.17
N ALA A 238 6.47 3.60 -0.27
CA ALA A 238 7.03 2.60 0.62
C ALA A 238 7.83 1.54 -0.14
N LEU A 239 9.01 1.23 0.42
CA LEU A 239 9.92 0.20 -0.05
C LEU A 239 9.54 -1.16 0.54
N GLY A 240 9.44 -2.18 -0.28
CA GLY A 240 9.11 -3.54 0.13
C GLY A 240 10.27 -4.51 -0.13
N THR A 241 10.10 -5.34 -1.14
CA THR A 241 11.00 -6.45 -1.49
C THR A 241 12.47 -6.04 -1.64
N VAL A 242 12.75 -4.83 -2.10
CA VAL A 242 14.11 -4.31 -2.27
C VAL A 242 14.90 -4.32 -0.96
N LEU A 243 14.26 -4.11 0.20
CA LEU A 243 14.91 -4.06 1.51
C LEU A 243 15.51 -5.41 1.95
N PHE A 244 15.06 -6.53 1.37
CA PHE A 244 15.64 -7.85 1.67
C PHE A 244 16.99 -8.07 1.01
N ALA A 245 17.22 -7.42 -0.13
CA ALA A 245 18.45 -7.56 -0.90
C ALA A 245 19.43 -6.40 -0.71
N ASP A 246 18.93 -5.20 -0.40
CA ASP A 246 19.67 -3.95 -0.33
C ASP A 246 19.27 -3.13 0.90
N PRO A 247 19.99 -3.26 2.02
CA PRO A 247 19.77 -2.45 3.21
C PRO A 247 19.97 -0.95 2.99
N ASP A 248 20.77 -0.55 1.99
CA ASP A 248 21.03 0.85 1.64
C ASP A 248 19.96 1.44 0.70
N ALA A 249 18.97 0.64 0.28
CA ALA A 249 17.89 1.07 -0.62
C ALA A 249 17.21 2.38 -0.19
N PRO A 250 16.93 2.65 1.09
CA PRO A 250 16.29 3.92 1.47
C PRO A 250 17.14 5.14 1.08
N ALA A 251 18.42 5.13 1.38
CA ALA A 251 19.34 6.24 1.05
C ALA A 251 19.54 6.35 -0.46
N ARG A 252 19.77 5.22 -1.13
CA ARG A 252 19.98 5.15 -2.59
C ARG A 252 18.74 5.62 -3.35
N VAL A 253 17.56 5.08 -3.06
CA VAL A 253 16.30 5.44 -3.73
C VAL A 253 15.98 6.91 -3.52
N ARG A 254 16.25 7.46 -2.32
CA ARG A 254 16.08 8.89 -2.04
C ARG A 254 16.99 9.74 -2.93
N ALA A 255 18.28 9.41 -3.02
CA ALA A 255 19.22 10.13 -3.88
C ALA A 255 18.83 10.05 -5.37
N GLU A 256 18.47 8.88 -5.85
CA GLU A 256 17.99 8.64 -7.22
C GLU A 256 16.68 9.39 -7.51
N LEU A 257 15.75 9.49 -6.55
CA LEU A 257 14.50 10.23 -6.67
C LEU A 257 14.76 11.72 -6.90
N HIS A 258 15.65 12.32 -6.10
CA HIS A 258 16.07 13.70 -6.30
C HIS A 258 16.77 13.89 -7.65
N ALA A 259 17.65 13.00 -8.03
CA ALA A 259 18.33 13.05 -9.34
C ALA A 259 17.35 12.93 -10.52
N ALA A 260 16.35 12.06 -10.40
CA ALA A 260 15.32 11.87 -11.42
C ALA A 260 14.41 13.10 -11.58
N ALA A 261 14.10 13.83 -10.50
CA ALA A 261 13.40 15.09 -10.53
C ALA A 261 14.24 16.20 -11.17
N ALA A 262 15.49 16.34 -10.73
CA ALA A 262 16.42 17.34 -11.27
C ALA A 262 16.68 17.15 -12.78
N ALA A 263 16.79 15.90 -13.26
CA ALA A 263 16.93 15.60 -14.69
C ALA A 263 15.75 16.04 -15.55
N ARG A 264 14.57 16.32 -14.94
CA ARG A 264 13.38 16.85 -15.58
C ARG A 264 13.24 18.38 -15.43
N GLY A 265 14.22 19.02 -14.77
CA GLY A 265 14.20 20.46 -14.49
C GLY A 265 13.26 20.85 -13.34
N TRP A 266 12.83 19.90 -12.53
CA TRP A 266 12.01 20.13 -11.35
C TRP A 266 12.84 20.54 -10.14
N ASN A 267 12.29 21.41 -9.28
CA ASN A 267 12.97 21.86 -8.08
C ASN A 267 12.98 20.75 -7.01
N THR A 268 11.88 20.01 -6.92
CA THR A 268 11.71 18.90 -5.98
C THR A 268 10.98 17.75 -6.67
N TYR A 269 10.96 16.58 -6.06
CA TYR A 269 10.19 15.44 -6.58
C TYR A 269 8.68 15.60 -6.35
N GLU A 270 8.26 16.50 -5.46
CA GLU A 270 6.86 16.86 -5.25
C GLU A 270 6.25 17.55 -6.50
N ASP A 271 7.07 18.18 -7.34
CA ASP A 271 6.61 18.75 -8.61
C ASP A 271 6.04 17.68 -9.57
N ALA A 272 6.37 16.41 -9.33
CA ALA A 272 5.79 15.29 -10.08
C ALA A 272 4.39 14.88 -9.59
N TYR A 273 3.93 15.38 -8.42
CA TYR A 273 2.70 14.86 -7.80
C TYR A 273 1.50 14.96 -8.74
N ALA A 274 0.91 13.79 -9.00
CA ALA A 274 -0.29 13.62 -9.82
C ALA A 274 -0.19 14.13 -11.28
N ILE A 275 1.03 14.41 -11.79
CA ILE A 275 1.23 14.94 -13.16
C ILE A 275 0.68 14.00 -14.25
N ALA A 276 0.61 12.69 -13.98
CA ALA A 276 0.03 11.72 -14.91
C ALA A 276 -1.49 11.91 -15.14
N HIS A 277 -2.14 12.81 -14.39
CA HIS A 277 -3.57 13.14 -14.55
C HIS A 277 -3.82 14.42 -15.33
N GLU A 278 -2.82 15.28 -15.53
CA GLU A 278 -2.96 16.58 -16.17
C GLU A 278 -3.28 16.47 -17.68
N GLU A 279 -2.59 15.60 -18.40
CA GLU A 279 -2.84 15.38 -19.84
C GLU A 279 -4.22 14.76 -20.11
N THR A 280 -4.72 13.93 -19.18
CA THR A 280 -6.05 13.34 -19.30
C THR A 280 -7.16 14.39 -19.17
N LEU A 281 -6.94 15.45 -18.41
CA LEU A 281 -7.85 16.58 -18.27
C LEU A 281 -7.82 17.47 -19.52
N SER A 282 -6.64 17.74 -20.07
CA SER A 282 -6.45 18.50 -21.31
C SER A 282 -7.09 17.79 -22.52
N ALA A 283 -6.89 16.48 -22.65
CA ALA A 283 -7.49 15.68 -23.73
C ALA A 283 -9.03 15.60 -23.64
N ARG A 284 -9.61 15.63 -22.45
CA ARG A 284 -11.06 15.69 -22.25
C ARG A 284 -11.63 17.08 -22.62
N ALA A 285 -10.96 18.15 -22.23
CA ALA A 285 -11.37 19.50 -22.59
C ALA A 285 -11.42 19.70 -24.12
N THR A 286 -10.41 19.22 -24.84
CA THR A 286 -10.38 19.27 -26.32
C THR A 286 -11.43 18.36 -26.96
N LEU A 287 -11.81 17.25 -26.39
CA LEU A 287 -12.89 16.37 -26.88
C LEU A 287 -14.28 16.97 -26.66
N ASP A 288 -14.49 17.67 -25.56
CA ASP A 288 -15.76 18.35 -25.27
C ASP A 288 -15.94 19.61 -26.14
N GLU A 289 -14.89 20.37 -26.39
CA GLU A 289 -14.90 21.49 -27.34
C GLU A 289 -15.15 21.00 -28.79
N GLY A 290 -14.58 19.85 -29.18
CA GLY A 290 -14.81 19.23 -30.49
C GLY A 290 -16.23 18.65 -30.66
N ARG A 291 -16.92 18.31 -29.58
CA ARG A 291 -18.34 17.86 -29.60
C ARG A 291 -19.31 19.05 -29.69
N ALA A 292 -19.00 20.17 -29.04
CA ALA A 292 -19.83 21.37 -29.07
C ALA A 292 -19.84 22.05 -30.45
N SER A 293 -18.86 21.78 -31.31
CA SER A 293 -18.72 22.44 -32.63
C SER A 293 -19.32 21.70 -33.82
N LYS A 294 -19.97 20.52 -33.65
CA LYS A 294 -20.64 19.80 -34.74
C LYS A 294 -22.07 20.32 -34.89
N PRO A 295 -22.42 20.97 -36.02
CA PRO A 295 -23.80 21.38 -36.28
C PRO A 295 -24.70 20.14 -36.43
N GLN A 296 -25.85 20.14 -35.74
CA GLN A 296 -26.91 19.18 -35.94
C GLN A 296 -27.34 19.19 -37.42
N LYS A 297 -27.07 18.08 -38.12
CA LYS A 297 -27.69 17.88 -39.45
C LYS A 297 -29.19 17.67 -39.22
N ALA A 298 -29.97 18.64 -39.71
CA ALA A 298 -31.41 18.53 -39.79
C ALA A 298 -31.80 17.26 -40.59
N CYS A 299 -32.53 16.34 -39.97
CA CYS A 299 -33.24 15.29 -40.69
C CYS A 299 -34.33 15.93 -41.54
N SER A 300 -34.12 15.98 -42.87
CA SER A 300 -35.19 16.24 -43.83
C SER A 300 -36.03 14.96 -43.98
N GLU A 301 -37.28 15.04 -43.59
CA GLU A 301 -38.29 14.03 -43.91
C GLU A 301 -38.48 13.89 -45.46
N PRO A 302 -38.63 12.69 -45.98
CA PRO A 302 -39.08 12.52 -47.36
C PRO A 302 -40.62 12.71 -47.41
N GLN A 303 -41.06 13.67 -48.21
CA GLN A 303 -42.46 13.72 -48.66
C GLN A 303 -42.74 12.68 -49.72
N THR A 304 -43.85 12.04 -49.59
CA THR A 304 -44.76 11.22 -50.37
C THR A 304 -44.84 9.77 -50.02
#